data_b666ec1f13c4e8d0172c62f33a32d026
#
_entry.id   b666ec1f13c4e8d0172c62f33a32d026
#
_cell.length_a   1.000
_cell.length_b   1.000
_cell.length_c   1.000
_cell.angle_alpha   90.00
_cell.angle_beta   90.00
_cell.angle_gamma   90.00
#
_symmetry.space_group_name_H-M   'P 1'
#
loop_
_entity.id
_entity.type
_entity.pdbx_description
1 polymer ?
#
loop_
_entity_poly.entity_id
_entity_poly.type
_entity_poly.pdbx_seq_one_letter_code
_entity_poly.pdbx_strand_id
1 'polypeptide(L)'
;MKQYLKRAWAEIHLDRLERNISNIATLVDLDKTQLVGVVKANAYGHDDMNIAPFLEKHGINYFSVSNIKEAEKLRFYGCTGEILILGYTPPEYAAELADNNIIQTAVSFEHAVRLSECAEKPVRVHIAIDTGMGRIGLIADDPKYCADKIEEIMKLPNISVDGAFTHYSVADS
;
A
#
# COMPACT_ATOMS: atom_id res chain seq x y z
N MET A 1 9.56 -37.45 7.41
CA MET A 1 10.38 -36.23 7.29
C MET A 1 11.17 -36.04 8.58
N LYS A 2 12.52 -35.91 8.53
CA LYS A 2 13.30 -35.56 9.73
C LYS A 2 12.97 -34.16 10.17
N GLN A 3 12.44 -33.97 11.38
CA GLN A 3 12.17 -32.69 11.99
C GLN A 3 13.51 -32.13 12.48
N TYR A 4 14.04 -31.09 11.81
CA TYR A 4 15.25 -30.43 12.26
C TYR A 4 14.92 -29.51 13.46
N LEU A 5 15.68 -29.64 14.54
CA LEU A 5 15.59 -28.71 15.67
C LEU A 5 16.04 -27.32 15.22
N LYS A 6 15.11 -26.35 15.26
CA LYS A 6 15.42 -24.94 14.99
C LYS A 6 16.07 -24.33 16.25
N ARG A 7 17.13 -23.54 16.05
CA ARG A 7 17.81 -22.83 17.17
C ARG A 7 17.02 -21.61 17.65
N ALA A 8 16.22 -21.02 16.77
CA ALA A 8 15.37 -19.89 17.06
C ALA A 8 14.14 -19.91 16.16
N TRP A 9 13.04 -19.39 16.65
CA TRP A 9 11.80 -19.20 15.88
C TRP A 9 11.07 -17.97 16.39
N ALA A 10 10.21 -17.39 15.55
CA ALA A 10 9.22 -16.42 15.95
C ALA A 10 7.90 -17.16 16.20
N GLU A 11 7.26 -16.88 17.31
CA GLU A 11 5.94 -17.40 17.65
C GLU A 11 4.90 -16.29 17.45
N ILE A 12 3.97 -16.50 16.50
CA ILE A 12 2.97 -15.50 16.16
C ILE A 12 1.64 -15.90 16.79
N HIS A 13 1.13 -15.04 17.68
CA HIS A 13 -0.12 -15.22 18.40
C HIS A 13 -1.28 -14.53 17.67
N LEU A 14 -2.03 -15.27 16.86
CA LEU A 14 -3.16 -14.74 16.08
C LEU A 14 -4.31 -14.24 16.98
N ASP A 15 -4.53 -14.84 18.14
CA ASP A 15 -5.49 -14.39 19.14
C ASP A 15 -5.19 -12.97 19.68
N ARG A 16 -3.89 -12.65 19.80
CA ARG A 16 -3.45 -11.29 20.18
C ARG A 16 -3.65 -10.31 19.04
N LEU A 17 -3.41 -10.74 17.81
CA LEU A 17 -3.66 -9.91 16.63
C LEU A 17 -5.15 -9.60 16.50
N GLU A 18 -6.03 -10.59 16.66
CA GLU A 18 -7.49 -10.40 16.64
C GLU A 18 -7.94 -9.38 17.71
N ARG A 19 -7.42 -9.53 18.94
CA ARG A 19 -7.71 -8.57 20.01
C ARG A 19 -7.21 -7.15 19.66
N ASN A 20 -6.03 -7.03 19.04
CA ASN A 20 -5.51 -5.74 18.63
C ASN A 20 -6.38 -5.10 17.55
N ILE A 21 -6.83 -5.88 16.55
CA ILE A 21 -7.78 -5.42 15.53
C ILE A 21 -9.07 -4.90 16.20
N SER A 22 -9.64 -5.69 17.11
CA SER A 22 -10.85 -5.32 17.82
C SER A 22 -10.66 -4.02 18.62
N ASN A 23 -9.53 -3.87 19.30
CA ASN A 23 -9.23 -2.64 20.06
C ASN A 23 -9.09 -1.42 19.13
N ILE A 24 -8.38 -1.54 17.99
CA ILE A 24 -8.24 -0.44 17.03
C ILE A 24 -9.61 -0.08 16.45
N ALA A 25 -10.44 -1.07 16.14
CA ALA A 25 -11.78 -0.87 15.61
C ALA A 25 -12.69 -0.03 16.55
N THR A 26 -12.43 -0.05 17.88
CA THR A 26 -13.17 0.81 18.82
C THR A 26 -12.76 2.28 18.78
N LEU A 27 -11.61 2.60 18.16
CA LEU A 27 -11.07 3.96 18.13
C LEU A 27 -11.49 4.74 16.86
N VAL A 28 -12.09 4.07 15.89
CA VAL A 28 -12.46 4.66 14.60
C VAL A 28 -13.92 4.34 14.25
N ASP A 29 -14.55 5.21 13.49
CA ASP A 29 -15.87 4.98 12.91
C ASP A 29 -15.71 4.14 11.62
N LEU A 30 -15.91 2.83 11.71
CA LEU A 30 -15.72 1.91 10.59
C LEU A 30 -16.74 2.10 9.46
N ASP A 31 -17.85 2.82 9.67
CA ASP A 31 -18.79 3.19 8.61
C ASP A 31 -18.20 4.30 7.70
N LYS A 32 -17.19 5.03 8.19
CA LYS A 32 -16.52 6.13 7.48
C LYS A 32 -15.04 5.91 7.23
N THR A 33 -14.42 4.96 7.93
CA THR A 33 -12.97 4.74 7.92
C THR A 33 -12.66 3.28 7.65
N GLN A 34 -11.80 3.03 6.69
CA GLN A 34 -11.29 1.70 6.39
C GLN A 34 -9.92 1.49 7.04
N LEU A 35 -9.73 0.34 7.69
CA LEU A 35 -8.42 -0.08 8.18
C LEU A 35 -7.59 -0.65 7.04
N VAL A 36 -6.31 -0.28 6.99
CA VAL A 36 -5.35 -0.80 6.03
C VAL A 36 -4.30 -1.64 6.74
N GLY A 37 -4.20 -2.91 6.35
CA GLY A 37 -3.18 -3.83 6.86
C GLY A 37 -1.83 -3.57 6.21
N VAL A 38 -0.84 -3.05 6.97
CA VAL A 38 0.52 -2.85 6.48
C VAL A 38 1.29 -4.16 6.61
N VAL A 39 1.44 -4.91 5.51
CA VAL A 39 2.03 -6.25 5.50
C VAL A 39 3.36 -6.34 4.74
N LYS A 40 3.99 -5.18 4.47
CA LYS A 40 5.33 -5.11 3.85
C LYS A 40 6.40 -5.83 4.68
N ALA A 41 7.54 -6.12 4.08
CA ALA A 41 8.67 -6.81 4.71
C ALA A 41 8.23 -8.11 5.42
N ASN A 42 7.44 -8.93 4.71
CA ASN A 42 6.89 -10.18 5.23
C ASN A 42 6.04 -9.96 6.51
N ALA A 43 5.13 -8.97 6.48
CA ALA A 43 4.36 -8.50 7.63
C ALA A 43 5.26 -8.19 8.85
N TYR A 44 6.37 -7.45 8.60
CA TYR A 44 7.38 -7.16 9.61
C TYR A 44 7.94 -8.43 10.31
N GLY A 45 8.07 -9.52 9.55
CA GLY A 45 8.54 -10.82 10.04
C GLY A 45 7.46 -11.72 10.64
N HIS A 46 6.17 -11.31 10.57
CA HIS A 46 5.04 -12.11 11.05
C HIS A 46 4.48 -13.08 10.01
N ASP A 47 5.08 -13.14 8.82
CA ASP A 47 4.65 -13.96 7.68
C ASP A 47 3.38 -13.43 6.99
N ASP A 48 3.57 -12.62 5.96
CA ASP A 48 2.52 -11.97 5.18
C ASP A 48 1.51 -12.96 4.59
N MET A 49 1.95 -14.18 4.25
CA MET A 49 1.10 -15.24 3.70
C MET A 49 0.07 -15.78 4.69
N ASN A 50 0.37 -15.72 5.99
CA ASN A 50 -0.57 -16.10 7.04
C ASN A 50 -1.33 -14.89 7.57
N ILE A 51 -0.67 -13.72 7.65
CA ILE A 51 -1.27 -12.51 8.21
C ILE A 51 -2.30 -11.88 7.27
N ALA A 52 -2.03 -11.76 5.96
CA ALA A 52 -3.00 -11.12 5.06
C ALA A 52 -4.34 -11.88 4.99
N PRO A 53 -4.39 -13.23 4.80
CA PRO A 53 -5.66 -13.95 4.85
C PRO A 53 -6.35 -13.91 6.21
N PHE A 54 -5.57 -13.81 7.30
CA PHE A 54 -6.14 -13.63 8.64
C PHE A 54 -6.84 -12.27 8.76
N LEU A 55 -6.20 -11.20 8.26
CA LEU A 55 -6.77 -9.85 8.25
C LEU A 55 -8.04 -9.78 7.38
N GLU A 56 -8.05 -10.42 6.19
CA GLU A 56 -9.24 -10.49 5.33
C GLU A 56 -10.44 -11.11 6.05
N LYS A 57 -10.23 -12.21 6.79
CA LYS A 57 -11.27 -12.86 7.60
C LYS A 57 -11.84 -11.95 8.69
N HIS A 58 -11.09 -10.93 9.13
CA HIS A 58 -11.50 -9.95 10.12
C HIS A 58 -11.95 -8.62 9.52
N GLY A 59 -12.26 -8.61 8.22
CA GLY A 59 -12.83 -7.45 7.52
C GLY A 59 -11.82 -6.40 7.06
N ILE A 60 -10.52 -6.67 7.19
CA ILE A 60 -9.47 -5.77 6.69
C ILE A 60 -9.09 -6.25 5.27
N ASN A 61 -9.69 -5.64 4.26
CA ASN A 61 -9.55 -6.00 2.85
C ASN A 61 -8.72 -4.99 2.04
N TYR A 62 -7.94 -4.18 2.70
CA TYR A 62 -7.01 -3.24 2.09
C TYR A 62 -5.62 -3.44 2.68
N PHE A 63 -4.62 -3.65 1.83
CA PHE A 63 -3.26 -3.94 2.25
C PHE A 63 -2.28 -2.92 1.69
N SER A 64 -1.17 -2.72 2.41
CA SER A 64 -0.06 -1.96 1.86
C SER A 64 1.26 -2.69 1.99
N VAL A 65 2.05 -2.60 0.93
CA VAL A 65 3.33 -3.27 0.75
C VAL A 65 4.40 -2.28 0.29
N SER A 66 5.67 -2.67 0.25
CA SER A 66 6.75 -1.77 -0.14
C SER A 66 7.08 -1.78 -1.62
N ASN A 67 6.82 -2.86 -2.34
CA ASN A 67 7.23 -3.04 -3.73
C ASN A 67 6.33 -4.04 -4.49
N ILE A 68 6.51 -4.08 -5.81
CA ILE A 68 5.70 -4.91 -6.70
C ILE A 68 5.82 -6.42 -6.39
N LYS A 69 6.99 -6.91 -6.01
CA LYS A 69 7.19 -8.34 -5.71
C LYS A 69 6.38 -8.79 -4.48
N GLU A 70 6.27 -7.94 -3.47
CA GLU A 70 5.41 -8.20 -2.31
C GLU A 70 3.93 -8.19 -2.71
N ALA A 71 3.52 -7.25 -3.58
CA ALA A 71 2.15 -7.18 -4.08
C ALA A 71 1.77 -8.42 -4.92
N GLU A 72 2.62 -8.81 -5.87
CA GLU A 72 2.44 -10.01 -6.68
C GLU A 72 2.40 -11.28 -5.84
N LYS A 73 3.25 -11.36 -4.81
CA LYS A 73 3.26 -12.46 -3.86
C LYS A 73 1.91 -12.60 -3.17
N LEU A 74 1.32 -11.50 -2.67
CA LEU A 74 -0.01 -11.54 -2.05
C LEU A 74 -1.08 -12.00 -3.04
N ARG A 75 -1.07 -11.51 -4.29
CA ARG A 75 -1.99 -11.98 -5.35
C ARG A 75 -1.83 -13.47 -5.65
N PHE A 76 -0.59 -13.94 -5.78
CA PHE A 76 -0.29 -15.36 -6.02
C PHE A 76 -0.84 -16.28 -4.93
N TYR A 77 -0.85 -15.83 -3.68
CA TYR A 77 -1.43 -16.57 -2.54
C TYR A 77 -2.92 -16.31 -2.32
N GLY A 78 -3.59 -15.66 -3.28
CA GLY A 78 -5.05 -15.56 -3.31
C GLY A 78 -5.62 -14.38 -2.53
N CYS A 79 -4.81 -13.39 -2.16
CA CYS A 79 -5.32 -12.14 -1.59
C CYS A 79 -6.23 -11.44 -2.61
N THR A 80 -7.49 -11.18 -2.23
CA THR A 80 -8.50 -10.55 -3.09
C THR A 80 -8.71 -9.08 -2.77
N GLY A 81 -8.25 -8.62 -1.62
CA GLY A 81 -8.35 -7.23 -1.17
C GLY A 81 -7.56 -6.24 -2.03
N GLU A 82 -7.74 -4.97 -1.79
CA GLU A 82 -6.97 -3.89 -2.41
C GLU A 82 -5.50 -3.95 -1.96
N ILE A 83 -4.56 -3.72 -2.87
CA ILE A 83 -3.13 -3.71 -2.56
C ILE A 83 -2.52 -2.41 -3.04
N LEU A 84 -1.97 -1.61 -2.12
CA LEU A 84 -1.25 -0.37 -2.38
C LEU A 84 0.25 -0.58 -2.19
N ILE A 85 1.05 -0.29 -3.21
CA ILE A 85 2.50 -0.18 -3.08
C ILE A 85 2.85 1.20 -2.56
N LEU A 86 3.45 1.27 -1.36
CA LEU A 86 3.86 2.53 -0.72
C LEU A 86 5.15 3.14 -1.32
N GLY A 87 5.93 2.34 -2.04
CA GLY A 87 7.21 2.73 -2.60
C GLY A 87 7.16 3.04 -4.10
N TYR A 88 8.33 3.27 -4.66
CA TYR A 88 8.53 3.46 -6.10
C TYR A 88 8.51 2.10 -6.81
N THR A 89 7.82 2.05 -7.96
CA THR A 89 7.91 0.97 -8.94
C THR A 89 8.36 1.58 -10.26
N PRO A 90 9.37 1.00 -10.95
CA PRO A 90 9.76 1.47 -12.27
C PRO A 90 8.56 1.48 -13.24
N PRO A 91 8.37 2.56 -14.04
CA PRO A 91 7.22 2.69 -14.93
C PRO A 91 7.06 1.56 -15.95
N GLU A 92 8.14 0.85 -16.26
CA GLU A 92 8.17 -0.32 -17.14
C GLU A 92 7.30 -1.49 -16.64
N TYR A 93 6.92 -1.49 -15.35
CA TYR A 93 6.00 -2.46 -14.73
C TYR A 93 4.53 -2.01 -14.77
N ALA A 94 4.17 -1.02 -15.59
CA ALA A 94 2.80 -0.52 -15.67
C ALA A 94 1.80 -1.62 -16.09
N ALA A 95 2.21 -2.54 -16.96
CA ALA A 95 1.38 -3.67 -17.38
C ALA A 95 1.08 -4.62 -16.21
N GLU A 96 2.11 -5.00 -15.44
CA GLU A 96 1.98 -5.88 -14.28
C GLU A 96 1.11 -5.25 -13.18
N LEU A 97 1.25 -3.93 -12.94
CA LEU A 97 0.41 -3.21 -12.00
C LEU A 97 -1.07 -3.28 -12.42
N ALA A 98 -1.37 -3.01 -13.70
CA ALA A 98 -2.72 -3.03 -14.22
C ALA A 98 -3.32 -4.45 -14.24
N ASP A 99 -2.57 -5.44 -14.74
CA ASP A 99 -3.04 -6.83 -14.88
C ASP A 99 -3.30 -7.51 -13.53
N ASN A 100 -2.55 -7.15 -12.49
CA ASN A 100 -2.72 -7.67 -11.12
C ASN A 100 -3.64 -6.79 -10.26
N ASN A 101 -4.26 -5.75 -10.81
CA ASN A 101 -5.09 -4.80 -10.07
C ASN A 101 -4.39 -4.28 -8.80
N ILE A 102 -3.16 -3.77 -8.96
CA ILE A 102 -2.34 -3.23 -7.89
C ILE A 102 -2.36 -1.71 -7.98
N ILE A 103 -2.57 -1.04 -6.84
CA ILE A 103 -2.53 0.41 -6.73
C ILE A 103 -1.09 0.84 -6.51
N GLN A 104 -0.58 1.70 -7.39
CA GLN A 104 0.77 2.25 -7.28
C GLN A 104 0.76 3.61 -6.61
N THR A 105 1.69 3.89 -5.73
CA THR A 105 1.93 5.25 -5.26
C THR A 105 2.58 6.10 -6.36
N ALA A 106 1.92 7.18 -6.77
CA ALA A 106 2.56 8.25 -7.52
C ALA A 106 3.49 9.02 -6.56
N VAL A 107 4.78 8.70 -6.60
CA VAL A 107 5.78 9.24 -5.67
C VAL A 107 6.26 10.63 -6.05
N SER A 108 6.01 11.07 -7.28
CA SER A 108 6.21 12.41 -7.80
C SER A 108 5.34 12.63 -9.04
N PHE A 109 5.26 13.86 -9.53
CA PHE A 109 4.59 14.20 -10.78
C PHE A 109 5.23 13.46 -11.97
N GLU A 110 6.56 13.49 -12.07
CA GLU A 110 7.32 12.85 -13.15
C GLU A 110 7.11 11.34 -13.16
N HIS A 111 6.99 10.72 -11.98
CA HIS A 111 6.68 9.29 -11.90
C HIS A 111 5.30 8.97 -12.46
N ALA A 112 4.28 9.76 -12.14
CA ALA A 112 2.94 9.60 -12.69
C ALA A 112 2.91 9.77 -14.22
N VAL A 113 3.63 10.77 -14.75
CA VAL A 113 3.77 10.97 -16.21
C VAL A 113 4.40 9.77 -16.87
N ARG A 114 5.52 9.26 -16.32
CA ARG A 114 6.20 8.08 -16.87
C ARG A 114 5.36 6.81 -16.82
N LEU A 115 4.62 6.60 -15.73
CA LEU A 115 3.65 5.50 -15.64
C LEU A 115 2.59 5.60 -16.73
N SER A 116 2.03 6.80 -16.95
CA SER A 116 1.06 7.05 -18.00
C SER A 116 1.59 6.75 -19.40
N GLU A 117 2.86 7.13 -19.68
CA GLU A 117 3.52 6.88 -20.96
C GLU A 117 3.78 5.39 -21.23
N CYS A 118 4.09 4.61 -20.18
CA CYS A 118 4.37 3.18 -20.27
C CYS A 118 3.10 2.31 -20.23
N ALA A 119 1.98 2.85 -19.77
CA ALA A 119 0.76 2.10 -19.56
C ALA A 119 -0.08 1.96 -20.84
N GLU A 120 -0.44 0.73 -21.19
CA GLU A 120 -1.41 0.42 -22.25
C GLU A 120 -2.85 0.31 -21.72
N LYS A 121 -3.00 0.09 -20.41
CA LYS A 121 -4.27 0.00 -19.67
C LYS A 121 -4.23 0.95 -18.47
N PRO A 122 -5.38 1.39 -17.94
CA PRO A 122 -5.41 2.24 -16.77
C PRO A 122 -4.67 1.62 -15.57
N VAL A 123 -3.67 2.32 -15.05
CA VAL A 123 -2.97 2.01 -13.79
C VAL A 123 -3.64 2.80 -12.69
N ARG A 124 -4.07 2.11 -11.64
CA ARG A 124 -4.65 2.72 -10.45
C ARG A 124 -3.54 3.32 -9.60
N VAL A 125 -3.73 4.55 -9.13
CA VAL A 125 -2.72 5.23 -8.32
C VAL A 125 -3.30 5.90 -7.09
N HIS A 126 -2.51 5.94 -6.01
CA HIS A 126 -2.67 6.91 -4.93
C HIS A 126 -1.57 7.95 -5.01
N ILE A 127 -1.92 9.21 -4.88
CA ILE A 127 -0.94 10.32 -4.89
C ILE A 127 -0.37 10.46 -3.48
N ALA A 128 0.96 10.36 -3.37
CA ALA A 128 1.64 10.70 -2.12
C ALA A 128 1.76 12.22 -2.00
N ILE A 129 1.42 12.75 -0.83
CA ILE A 129 1.57 14.17 -0.49
C ILE A 129 2.57 14.27 0.66
N ASP A 130 3.68 14.96 0.42
CA ASP A 130 4.70 15.18 1.45
C ASP A 130 4.32 16.40 2.30
N THR A 131 3.89 16.13 3.51
CA THR A 131 3.53 17.15 4.52
C THR A 131 4.62 17.38 5.56
N GLY A 132 5.89 17.07 5.20
CA GLY A 132 7.05 17.34 6.05
C GLY A 132 7.92 16.11 6.36
N MET A 133 7.60 14.91 5.84
CA MET A 133 8.45 13.72 5.99
C MET A 133 9.71 13.80 5.13
N GLY A 134 9.67 14.51 3.98
CA GLY A 134 10.83 14.75 3.12
C GLY A 134 11.34 13.50 2.41
N ARG A 135 10.47 12.55 2.07
CA ARG A 135 10.88 11.27 1.49
C ARG A 135 10.35 11.03 0.08
N ILE A 136 9.06 11.06 -0.09
CA ILE A 136 8.34 10.87 -1.37
C ILE A 136 7.07 11.71 -1.36
N GLY A 137 6.57 12.06 -2.53
CA GLY A 137 5.29 12.74 -2.71
C GLY A 137 5.43 14.13 -3.27
N LEU A 138 4.30 14.71 -3.60
CA LEU A 138 4.19 16.12 -3.97
C LEU A 138 4.38 16.98 -2.71
N ILE A 139 5.29 17.92 -2.76
CA ILE A 139 5.60 18.81 -1.62
C ILE A 139 4.41 19.73 -1.38
N ALA A 140 3.90 19.75 -0.15
CA ALA A 140 2.71 20.51 0.24
C ALA A 140 2.98 21.92 0.77
N ASP A 141 4.24 22.40 0.73
CA ASP A 141 4.62 23.74 1.20
C ASP A 141 3.90 24.86 0.43
N ASP A 142 3.60 24.64 -0.85
CA ASP A 142 2.68 25.46 -1.64
C ASP A 142 1.42 24.62 -1.99
N PRO A 143 0.33 24.77 -1.22
CA PRO A 143 -0.89 24.00 -1.43
C PRO A 143 -1.52 24.19 -2.80
N LYS A 144 -1.39 25.40 -3.39
CA LYS A 144 -1.92 25.69 -4.73
C LYS A 144 -1.13 24.92 -5.79
N TYR A 145 0.19 25.00 -5.75
CA TYR A 145 1.05 24.26 -6.67
C TYR A 145 0.80 22.75 -6.56
N CYS A 146 0.68 22.24 -5.32
CA CYS A 146 0.36 20.83 -5.08
C CYS A 146 -0.99 20.43 -5.70
N ALA A 147 -2.04 21.24 -5.51
CA ALA A 147 -3.36 21.00 -6.09
C ALA A 147 -3.32 21.04 -7.63
N ASP A 148 -2.63 22.01 -8.23
CA ASP A 148 -2.47 22.13 -9.68
C ASP A 148 -1.79 20.85 -10.24
N LYS A 149 -0.76 20.32 -9.57
CA LYS A 149 -0.09 19.07 -9.96
C LYS A 149 -0.98 17.84 -9.81
N ILE A 150 -1.81 17.77 -8.78
CA ILE A 150 -2.81 16.72 -8.62
C ILE A 150 -3.79 16.74 -9.79
N GLU A 151 -4.30 17.91 -10.16
CA GLU A 151 -5.21 18.06 -11.30
C GLU A 151 -4.55 17.67 -12.63
N GLU A 152 -3.27 17.96 -12.82
CA GLU A 152 -2.51 17.51 -13.99
C GLU A 152 -2.40 15.99 -14.02
N ILE A 153 -2.08 15.33 -12.90
CA ILE A 153 -2.02 13.85 -12.80
C ILE A 153 -3.38 13.22 -13.12
N MET A 154 -4.47 13.78 -12.61
CA MET A 154 -5.83 13.28 -12.87
C MET A 154 -6.23 13.35 -14.36
N LYS A 155 -5.55 14.15 -15.16
CA LYS A 155 -5.80 14.31 -16.61
C LYS A 155 -4.89 13.42 -17.46
N LEU A 156 -3.92 12.71 -16.86
CA LEU A 156 -3.00 11.83 -17.61
C LEU A 156 -3.77 10.65 -18.20
N PRO A 157 -3.51 10.29 -19.46
CA PRO A 157 -4.07 9.06 -20.04
C PRO A 157 -3.56 7.84 -19.28
N ASN A 158 -4.38 6.79 -19.22
CA ASN A 158 -4.04 5.52 -18.57
C ASN A 158 -3.63 5.64 -17.09
N ILE A 159 -4.03 6.72 -16.41
CA ILE A 159 -3.92 6.85 -14.94
C ILE A 159 -5.33 6.97 -14.34
N SER A 160 -5.62 6.15 -13.34
CA SER A 160 -6.83 6.22 -12.52
C SER A 160 -6.43 6.62 -11.11
N VAL A 161 -6.75 7.85 -10.70
CA VAL A 161 -6.45 8.32 -9.34
C VAL A 161 -7.56 7.85 -8.40
N ASP A 162 -7.27 6.88 -7.54
CA ASP A 162 -8.22 6.29 -6.60
C ASP A 162 -8.17 6.98 -5.23
N GLY A 163 -7.08 7.71 -4.93
CA GLY A 163 -6.93 8.38 -3.66
C GLY A 163 -5.61 9.13 -3.49
N ALA A 164 -5.43 9.67 -2.31
CA ALA A 164 -4.19 10.30 -1.89
C ALA A 164 -3.89 9.96 -0.44
N PHE A 165 -2.63 10.04 -0.03
CA PHE A 165 -2.23 9.84 1.35
C PHE A 165 -1.02 10.69 1.72
N THR A 166 -0.83 10.86 3.01
CA THR A 166 0.41 11.41 3.57
C THR A 166 0.97 10.50 4.64
N HIS A 167 2.23 10.69 4.98
CA HIS A 167 2.88 10.02 6.09
C HIS A 167 3.34 11.05 7.12
N TYR A 168 2.87 10.91 8.36
CA TYR A 168 3.26 11.82 9.44
C TYR A 168 4.75 11.71 9.75
N SER A 169 5.44 12.85 9.81
CA SER A 169 6.89 12.89 10.03
C SER A 169 7.28 12.54 11.47
N VAL A 170 6.41 12.80 12.43
CA VAL A 170 6.65 12.69 13.89
C VAL A 170 5.45 12.06 14.62
N ALA A 171 4.93 10.96 14.09
CA ALA A 171 3.75 10.29 14.67
C ALA A 171 4.01 9.64 16.05
N ASP A 172 5.27 9.46 16.42
CA ASP A 172 5.75 8.78 17.64
C ASP A 172 6.39 9.72 18.67
N SER A 173 6.28 11.04 18.50
CA SER A 173 6.86 12.07 19.40
C SER A 173 5.80 12.86 20.15
#